data_33a480f756d3987cb6e8a5eba93165ea
#
_entry.id   33a480f756d3987cb6e8a5eba93165ea
#
_cell.length_a   1.000
_cell.length_b   1.000
_cell.length_c   1.000
_cell.angle_alpha   90.00
_cell.angle_beta   90.00
_cell.angle_gamma   90.00
#
_symmetry.space_group_name_H-M   'P 1'
#
loop_
_entity.id
_entity.type
_entity.pdbx_description
1 polymer ?
#
loop_
_entity_poly.entity_id
_entity_poly.type
_entity_poly.pdbx_seq_one_letter_code
_entity_poly.pdbx_strand_id
1 'polypeptide(L)'
;MRPRQNPFQRPVCTTALAGARIPMTFTLQIGDRAPEFRLPATDGKTYALSDFAGDAVLVIFFTCNHCPYVTGSDEDTRRTVEKFSGSGVRFVAINSNSRNTYSEDDFPHMVERMREHGFPWVYLHDEAQEVARAYGALRTPHFYVFDRERRLIYTGRAIDQPRQSEKAKTHDLNRALEEHLAGKPVTVPVTNPIGCNVKWEGRDAHWMPAEACDLV
;
A
#
# COMPACT_ATOMS: atom_id res chain seq x y z
N MET A 1 15.65 10.08 41.62
CA MET A 1 14.33 9.93 40.95
C MET A 1 14.48 10.35 39.49
N ARG A 2 14.35 9.40 38.54
CA ARG A 2 14.36 9.72 37.10
C ARG A 2 12.94 10.06 36.67
N PRO A 3 12.69 11.11 35.88
CA PRO A 3 11.35 11.44 35.40
C PRO A 3 10.85 10.35 34.47
N ARG A 4 9.61 9.92 34.64
CA ARG A 4 8.92 8.97 33.78
C ARG A 4 8.67 9.63 32.41
N GLN A 5 9.20 9.07 31.36
CA GLN A 5 8.88 9.50 29.98
C GLN A 5 7.44 9.10 29.67
N ASN A 6 6.68 10.05 29.15
CA ASN A 6 5.29 9.87 28.71
C ASN A 6 5.26 9.05 27.41
N PRO A 7 4.62 7.87 27.35
CA PRO A 7 4.61 7.01 26.17
C PRO A 7 3.79 7.56 24.99
N PHE A 8 3.12 8.71 25.15
CA PHE A 8 2.29 9.32 24.09
C PHE A 8 2.90 10.58 23.45
N GLN A 9 4.18 10.86 23.70
CA GLN A 9 4.84 11.96 22.98
C GLN A 9 5.07 11.53 21.52
N ARG A 10 4.25 12.13 20.62
CA ARG A 10 4.48 12.08 19.17
C ARG A 10 5.89 12.62 18.90
N PRO A 11 6.68 11.98 17.99
CA PRO A 11 7.95 12.55 17.60
C PRO A 11 7.67 13.93 16.96
N VAL A 12 8.29 14.96 17.52
CA VAL A 12 8.25 16.31 16.93
C VAL A 12 9.17 16.29 15.72
N CYS A 13 8.59 16.41 14.53
CA CYS A 13 9.34 16.56 13.29
C CYS A 13 10.06 17.92 13.33
N THR A 14 11.31 17.94 13.77
CA THR A 14 12.14 19.16 13.76
C THR A 14 12.69 19.37 12.36
N THR A 15 12.14 20.33 11.64
CA THR A 15 12.70 20.88 10.41
C THR A 15 14.05 21.53 10.71
N ALA A 16 15.15 20.86 10.42
CA ALA A 16 16.48 21.48 10.40
C ALA A 16 16.66 22.25 9.08
N LEU A 17 16.58 23.57 9.17
CA LEU A 17 17.02 24.48 8.11
C LEU A 17 18.55 24.44 8.03
N ALA A 18 19.11 23.85 6.96
CA ALA A 18 20.38 24.29 6.35
C ALA A 18 20.77 23.42 5.15
N GLY A 19 20.88 24.03 3.97
CA GLY A 19 21.53 23.46 2.77
C GLY A 19 20.61 22.60 1.94
N ALA A 20 20.33 22.99 0.70
CA ALA A 20 19.41 22.36 -0.24
C ALA A 20 19.74 20.87 -0.51
N ARG A 21 19.37 20.00 0.41
CA ARG A 21 19.07 18.61 0.13
C ARG A 21 17.58 18.59 -0.19
N ILE A 22 17.23 18.18 -1.41
CA ILE A 22 15.87 17.74 -1.71
C ILE A 22 15.55 16.72 -0.62
N PRO A 23 14.53 16.93 0.23
CA PRO A 23 14.15 15.93 1.21
C PRO A 23 13.83 14.66 0.42
N MET A 24 14.58 13.59 0.65
CA MET A 24 14.20 12.27 0.12
C MET A 24 12.97 11.87 0.92
N THR A 25 11.82 12.03 0.29
CA THR A 25 10.55 11.56 0.84
C THR A 25 10.61 10.05 0.96
N PHE A 26 10.14 9.50 2.08
CA PHE A 26 10.18 8.05 2.31
C PHE A 26 9.34 7.30 1.27
N THR A 27 8.20 7.86 0.87
CA THR A 27 7.29 7.24 -0.09
C THR A 27 7.50 7.77 -1.51
N LEU A 28 7.12 6.99 -2.50
CA LEU A 28 7.17 7.39 -3.92
C LEU A 28 6.36 8.67 -4.15
N GLN A 29 6.89 9.53 -5.02
CA GLN A 29 6.26 10.77 -5.43
C GLN A 29 5.54 10.61 -6.77
N ILE A 30 4.51 11.43 -7.00
CA ILE A 30 3.80 11.45 -8.28
C ILE A 30 4.78 11.69 -9.43
N GLY A 31 4.72 10.83 -10.44
CA GLY A 31 5.63 10.80 -11.58
C GLY A 31 6.83 9.86 -11.42
N ASP A 32 7.13 9.36 -10.22
CA ASP A 32 8.18 8.36 -10.01
C ASP A 32 7.85 7.06 -10.75
N ARG A 33 8.88 6.33 -11.18
CA ARG A 33 8.71 5.01 -11.76
C ARG A 33 8.50 3.95 -10.67
N ALA A 34 7.64 2.98 -10.97
CA ALA A 34 7.48 1.81 -10.11
C ALA A 34 8.83 1.11 -9.92
N PRO A 35 9.29 0.89 -8.68
CA PRO A 35 10.46 0.06 -8.40
C PRO A 35 10.24 -1.38 -8.85
N GLU A 36 11.31 -1.99 -9.36
CA GLU A 36 11.29 -3.38 -9.80
C GLU A 36 11.08 -4.34 -8.62
N PHE A 37 10.40 -5.43 -8.89
CA PHE A 37 10.24 -6.54 -7.96
C PHE A 37 10.18 -7.88 -8.69
N ARG A 38 10.47 -8.95 -7.95
CA ARG A 38 10.26 -10.34 -8.35
C ARG A 38 9.92 -11.15 -7.11
N LEU A 39 8.64 -11.47 -6.93
CA LEU A 39 8.10 -12.03 -5.69
C LEU A 39 7.29 -13.31 -5.93
N PRO A 40 7.31 -14.27 -4.98
CA PRO A 40 6.43 -15.42 -5.02
C PRO A 40 4.98 -15.00 -4.77
N ALA A 41 4.04 -15.67 -5.43
CA ALA A 41 2.61 -15.46 -5.32
C ALA A 41 1.91 -16.67 -4.71
N THR A 42 0.74 -16.44 -4.13
CA THR A 42 -0.11 -17.47 -3.51
C THR A 42 -0.66 -18.50 -4.50
N ASP A 43 -0.60 -18.24 -5.81
CA ASP A 43 -0.98 -19.18 -6.86
C ASP A 43 0.16 -20.15 -7.27
N GLY A 44 1.30 -20.12 -6.54
CA GLY A 44 2.47 -20.95 -6.79
C GLY A 44 3.41 -20.43 -7.88
N LYS A 45 3.14 -19.27 -8.47
CA LYS A 45 4.00 -18.62 -9.47
C LYS A 45 4.90 -17.57 -8.81
N THR A 46 5.82 -17.04 -9.60
CA THR A 46 6.62 -15.86 -9.26
C THR A 46 6.30 -14.78 -10.29
N TYR A 47 6.04 -13.56 -9.82
CA TYR A 47 5.75 -12.42 -10.69
C TYR A 47 6.80 -11.33 -10.52
N ALA A 48 7.19 -10.75 -11.64
CA ALA A 48 8.01 -9.54 -11.72
C ALA A 48 7.15 -8.36 -12.20
N LEU A 49 7.60 -7.13 -11.99
CA LEU A 49 6.92 -5.94 -12.49
C LEU A 49 6.71 -6.02 -14.01
N SER A 50 7.67 -6.58 -14.75
CA SER A 50 7.62 -6.75 -16.21
C SER A 50 6.48 -7.66 -16.69
N ASP A 51 5.99 -8.59 -15.86
CA ASP A 51 4.89 -9.49 -16.23
C ASP A 51 3.55 -8.73 -16.41
N PHE A 52 3.47 -7.54 -15.87
CA PHE A 52 2.32 -6.64 -15.97
C PHE A 52 2.48 -5.56 -17.07
N ALA A 53 3.54 -5.63 -17.89
CA ALA A 53 3.83 -4.60 -18.90
C ALA A 53 2.72 -4.38 -19.93
N GLY A 54 1.87 -5.40 -20.16
CA GLY A 54 0.72 -5.32 -21.07
C GLY A 54 -0.48 -4.54 -20.53
N ASP A 55 -0.58 -4.34 -19.21
CA ASP A 55 -1.72 -3.67 -18.60
C ASP A 55 -1.61 -2.14 -18.76
N ALA A 56 -2.74 -1.48 -19.04
CA ALA A 56 -2.78 -0.03 -19.24
C ALA A 56 -2.58 0.74 -17.93
N VAL A 57 -3.07 0.18 -16.82
CA VAL A 57 -2.92 0.72 -15.47
C VAL A 57 -2.56 -0.42 -14.53
N LEU A 58 -1.60 -0.19 -13.65
CA LEU A 58 -1.20 -1.12 -12.60
C LEU A 58 -1.50 -0.53 -11.23
N VAL A 59 -2.34 -1.19 -10.46
CA VAL A 59 -2.59 -0.88 -9.06
C VAL A 59 -1.82 -1.85 -8.19
N ILE A 60 -0.83 -1.35 -7.45
CA ILE A 60 -0.11 -2.12 -6.43
C ILE A 60 -0.62 -1.65 -5.07
N PHE A 61 -0.94 -2.58 -4.18
CA PHE A 61 -1.31 -2.20 -2.82
C PHE A 61 -0.67 -3.11 -1.79
N PHE A 62 -0.08 -2.47 -0.79
CA PHE A 62 0.46 -3.17 0.38
C PHE A 62 -0.69 -3.51 1.31
N THR A 63 -0.79 -4.77 1.67
CA THR A 63 -1.87 -5.33 2.46
C THR A 63 -1.33 -6.37 3.45
N CYS A 64 -2.21 -7.00 4.22
CA CYS A 64 -1.85 -8.08 5.14
C CYS A 64 -3.10 -8.93 5.46
N ASN A 65 -2.95 -9.96 6.30
CA ASN A 65 -4.04 -10.87 6.58
C ASN A 65 -4.88 -10.47 7.80
N HIS A 66 -4.28 -9.80 8.81
CA HIS A 66 -4.91 -9.57 10.12
C HIS A 66 -5.41 -8.16 10.39
N CYS A 67 -4.95 -7.16 9.61
CA CYS A 67 -5.26 -5.75 9.91
C CYS A 67 -6.76 -5.45 9.74
N PRO A 68 -7.46 -4.89 10.76
CA PRO A 68 -8.89 -4.60 10.67
C PRO A 68 -9.24 -3.51 9.65
N TYR A 69 -8.28 -2.72 9.21
CA TYR A 69 -8.45 -1.77 8.10
C TYR A 69 -8.41 -2.45 6.74
N VAL A 70 -7.68 -3.56 6.63
CA VAL A 70 -7.66 -4.41 5.44
C VAL A 70 -8.95 -5.22 5.38
N THR A 71 -9.22 -6.03 6.41
CA THR A 71 -10.39 -6.92 6.44
C THR A 71 -11.72 -6.15 6.33
N GLY A 72 -11.78 -4.95 6.90
CA GLY A 72 -12.95 -4.08 6.81
C GLY A 72 -13.15 -3.43 5.44
N SER A 73 -12.13 -3.39 4.57
CA SER A 73 -12.20 -2.82 3.22
C SER A 73 -12.03 -3.84 2.09
N ASP A 74 -11.87 -5.13 2.39
CA ASP A 74 -11.69 -6.17 1.38
C ASP A 74 -12.80 -6.19 0.33
N GLU A 75 -14.05 -6.11 0.80
CA GLU A 75 -15.19 -6.16 -0.08
C GLU A 75 -15.32 -4.90 -0.96
N ASP A 76 -14.93 -3.75 -0.44
CA ASP A 76 -14.86 -2.51 -1.23
C ASP A 76 -13.74 -2.59 -2.28
N THR A 77 -12.59 -3.13 -1.89
CA THR A 77 -11.47 -3.39 -2.82
C THR A 77 -11.88 -4.39 -3.90
N ARG A 78 -12.59 -5.48 -3.55
CA ARG A 78 -13.16 -6.44 -4.50
C ARG A 78 -14.07 -5.75 -5.51
N ARG A 79 -15.05 -4.97 -5.06
CA ARG A 79 -15.95 -4.23 -5.92
C ARG A 79 -15.20 -3.26 -6.86
N THR A 80 -14.13 -2.65 -6.35
CA THR A 80 -13.27 -1.80 -7.18
C THR A 80 -12.58 -2.61 -8.28
N VAL A 81 -12.00 -3.76 -7.96
CA VAL A 81 -11.38 -4.65 -8.98
C VAL A 81 -12.40 -5.09 -10.02
N GLU A 82 -13.58 -5.51 -9.60
CA GLU A 82 -14.67 -5.95 -10.48
C GLU A 82 -15.15 -4.82 -11.39
N LYS A 83 -15.31 -3.61 -10.84
CA LYS A 83 -15.72 -2.41 -11.60
C LYS A 83 -14.77 -2.09 -12.75
N PHE A 84 -13.47 -2.25 -12.54
CA PHE A 84 -12.46 -1.96 -13.57
C PHE A 84 -12.01 -3.21 -14.33
N SER A 85 -12.67 -4.35 -14.12
CA SER A 85 -12.43 -5.57 -14.89
C SER A 85 -12.65 -5.31 -16.38
N GLY A 86 -11.70 -5.76 -17.23
CA GLY A 86 -11.77 -5.53 -18.69
C GLY A 86 -11.36 -4.13 -19.16
N SER A 87 -11.06 -3.19 -18.23
CA SER A 87 -10.61 -1.83 -18.59
C SER A 87 -9.08 -1.70 -18.71
N GLY A 88 -8.36 -2.83 -18.72
CA GLY A 88 -6.89 -2.84 -18.76
C GLY A 88 -6.23 -2.43 -17.44
N VAL A 89 -6.97 -2.49 -16.33
CA VAL A 89 -6.46 -2.25 -14.98
C VAL A 89 -6.12 -3.58 -14.30
N ARG A 90 -4.89 -3.71 -13.83
CA ARG A 90 -4.40 -4.87 -13.08
C ARG A 90 -4.22 -4.50 -11.61
N PHE A 91 -4.65 -5.39 -10.72
CA PHE A 91 -4.46 -5.23 -9.28
C PHE A 91 -3.49 -6.29 -8.75
N VAL A 92 -2.52 -5.83 -7.97
CA VAL A 92 -1.48 -6.67 -7.34
C VAL A 92 -1.39 -6.28 -5.87
N ALA A 93 -1.70 -7.23 -5.00
CA ALA A 93 -1.54 -7.12 -3.56
C ALA A 93 -0.14 -7.59 -3.15
N ILE A 94 0.49 -6.93 -2.19
CA ILE A 94 1.79 -7.32 -1.62
C ILE A 94 1.66 -7.36 -0.11
N ASN A 95 2.01 -8.50 0.50
CA ASN A 95 2.20 -8.60 1.94
C ASN A 95 3.69 -8.53 2.25
N SER A 96 4.07 -7.51 3.00
CA SER A 96 5.44 -7.28 3.49
C SER A 96 5.49 -7.28 5.03
N ASN A 97 4.43 -7.69 5.71
CA ASN A 97 4.45 -7.75 7.17
C ASN A 97 5.31 -8.90 7.67
N SER A 98 6.11 -8.64 8.71
CA SER A 98 6.87 -9.68 9.40
C SER A 98 5.92 -10.65 10.11
N ARG A 99 6.05 -11.95 9.81
CA ARG A 99 5.39 -13.05 10.52
C ARG A 99 5.82 -13.16 12.00
N ASN A 100 6.99 -12.61 12.34
CA ASN A 100 7.48 -12.61 13.71
C ASN A 100 6.73 -11.59 14.60
N THR A 101 6.07 -10.61 13.98
CA THR A 101 5.17 -9.69 14.68
C THR A 101 3.75 -10.25 14.78
N TYR A 102 3.26 -10.83 13.67
CA TYR A 102 1.94 -11.48 13.59
C TYR A 102 2.06 -12.73 12.70
N SER A 103 1.88 -13.91 13.29
CA SER A 103 1.99 -15.21 12.61
C SER A 103 0.99 -15.37 11.46
N GLU A 104 -0.15 -14.68 11.56
CA GLU A 104 -1.20 -14.68 10.53
C GLU A 104 -0.76 -14.03 9.20
N ASP A 105 0.37 -13.32 9.19
CA ASP A 105 0.91 -12.69 7.99
C ASP A 105 1.95 -13.57 7.25
N ASP A 106 2.12 -14.82 7.64
CA ASP A 106 2.98 -15.76 6.93
C ASP A 106 2.39 -16.21 5.58
N PHE A 107 3.22 -16.80 4.74
CA PHE A 107 2.82 -17.23 3.40
C PHE A 107 1.72 -18.29 3.38
N PRO A 108 1.70 -19.32 4.26
CA PRO A 108 0.60 -20.28 4.33
C PRO A 108 -0.76 -19.63 4.59
N HIS A 109 -0.86 -18.68 5.53
CA HIS A 109 -2.11 -17.97 5.80
C HIS A 109 -2.53 -17.07 4.63
N MET A 110 -1.58 -16.49 3.88
CA MET A 110 -1.90 -15.77 2.64
C MET A 110 -2.58 -16.69 1.60
N VAL A 111 -2.05 -17.90 1.41
CA VAL A 111 -2.63 -18.90 0.50
C VAL A 111 -4.04 -19.31 0.95
N GLU A 112 -4.21 -19.56 2.24
CA GLU A 112 -5.51 -19.92 2.82
C GLU A 112 -6.54 -18.80 2.63
N ARG A 113 -6.16 -17.55 2.94
CA ARG A 113 -7.01 -16.37 2.77
C ARG A 113 -7.46 -16.19 1.31
N MET A 114 -6.57 -16.38 0.34
CA MET A 114 -6.92 -16.34 -1.08
C MET A 114 -7.90 -17.43 -1.47
N ARG A 115 -7.70 -18.66 -0.93
CA ARG A 115 -8.59 -19.79 -1.16
C ARG A 115 -9.99 -19.56 -0.56
N GLU A 116 -10.06 -19.03 0.65
CA GLU A 116 -11.32 -18.81 1.37
C GLU A 116 -12.15 -17.68 0.77
N HIS A 117 -11.50 -16.58 0.42
CA HIS A 117 -12.20 -15.39 -0.04
C HIS A 117 -12.30 -15.29 -1.57
N GLY A 118 -11.47 -16.02 -2.34
CA GLY A 118 -11.47 -15.96 -3.80
C GLY A 118 -11.25 -14.55 -4.33
N PHE A 119 -10.30 -13.80 -3.76
CA PHE A 119 -10.02 -12.43 -4.16
C PHE A 119 -9.55 -12.34 -5.61
N PRO A 120 -10.01 -11.33 -6.40
CA PRO A 120 -9.72 -11.22 -7.83
C PRO A 120 -8.40 -10.52 -8.17
N TRP A 121 -7.40 -10.58 -7.31
CA TRP A 121 -6.07 -9.99 -7.50
C TRP A 121 -4.95 -11.01 -7.33
N VAL A 122 -3.76 -10.71 -7.86
CA VAL A 122 -2.54 -11.45 -7.57
C VAL A 122 -2.06 -11.04 -6.17
N TYR A 123 -1.68 -12.02 -5.33
CA TYR A 123 -1.21 -11.76 -3.97
C TYR A 123 0.23 -12.25 -3.79
N LEU A 124 1.15 -11.32 -3.63
CA LEU A 124 2.60 -11.51 -3.58
C LEU A 124 3.12 -11.42 -2.15
N HIS A 125 4.19 -12.14 -1.86
CA HIS A 125 4.86 -12.13 -0.57
C HIS A 125 6.25 -11.48 -0.67
N ASP A 126 6.45 -10.36 0.01
CA ASP A 126 7.70 -9.63 0.15
C ASP A 126 8.29 -9.89 1.55
N GLU A 127 8.75 -11.14 1.79
CA GLU A 127 9.29 -11.57 3.10
C GLU A 127 10.51 -10.74 3.52
N ALA A 128 11.37 -10.34 2.56
CA ALA A 128 12.55 -9.52 2.80
C ALA A 128 12.23 -8.05 3.07
N GLN A 129 10.99 -7.62 2.81
CA GLN A 129 10.53 -6.23 2.97
C GLN A 129 11.28 -5.21 2.10
N GLU A 130 11.97 -5.69 1.05
CA GLU A 130 12.73 -4.83 0.15
C GLU A 130 11.81 -4.01 -0.76
N VAL A 131 10.71 -4.62 -1.21
CA VAL A 131 9.72 -3.95 -2.06
C VAL A 131 8.95 -2.91 -1.25
N ALA A 132 8.53 -3.23 -0.01
CA ALA A 132 7.90 -2.24 0.86
C ALA A 132 8.81 -1.03 1.11
N ARG A 133 10.12 -1.25 1.29
CA ARG A 133 11.09 -0.15 1.46
C ARG A 133 11.24 0.68 0.19
N ALA A 134 11.34 0.03 -0.97
CA ALA A 134 11.52 0.69 -2.26
C ALA A 134 10.31 1.56 -2.65
N TYR A 135 9.10 1.13 -2.30
CA TYR A 135 7.85 1.89 -2.52
C TYR A 135 7.59 2.92 -1.41
N GLY A 136 8.27 2.80 -0.29
CA GLY A 136 7.99 3.60 0.90
C GLY A 136 6.60 3.31 1.47
N ALA A 137 6.23 2.03 1.55
CA ALA A 137 4.94 1.62 2.09
C ALA A 137 4.87 1.88 3.60
N LEU A 138 3.85 2.62 4.06
CA LEU A 138 3.70 3.03 5.46
C LEU A 138 2.63 2.24 6.19
N ARG A 139 1.56 1.89 5.48
CA ARG A 139 0.32 1.36 6.05
C ARG A 139 -0.14 0.11 5.30
N THR A 140 -1.03 -0.63 5.92
CA THR A 140 -1.85 -1.64 5.30
C THR A 140 -3.33 -1.33 5.58
N PRO A 141 -4.16 -1.05 4.52
CA PRO A 141 -3.79 -0.98 3.11
C PRO A 141 -3.14 0.37 2.70
N HIS A 142 -2.23 0.34 1.71
CA HIS A 142 -1.65 1.52 1.06
C HIS A 142 -1.58 1.27 -0.45
N PHE A 143 -2.25 2.10 -1.24
CA PHE A 143 -2.42 1.94 -2.69
C PHE A 143 -1.49 2.84 -3.49
N TYR A 144 -0.99 2.31 -4.61
CA TYR A 144 -0.18 2.99 -5.61
C TYR A 144 -0.76 2.68 -6.98
N VAL A 145 -1.09 3.69 -7.77
CA VAL A 145 -1.62 3.54 -9.13
C VAL A 145 -0.59 4.05 -10.11
N PHE A 146 -0.21 3.20 -11.04
CA PHE A 146 0.75 3.50 -12.09
C PHE A 146 0.08 3.48 -13.46
N ASP A 147 0.45 4.44 -14.31
CA ASP A 147 0.04 4.48 -15.70
C ASP A 147 0.74 3.40 -16.56
N ARG A 148 0.52 3.43 -17.88
CA ARG A 148 1.14 2.51 -18.84
C ARG A 148 2.66 2.55 -18.85
N GLU A 149 3.26 3.71 -18.62
CA GLU A 149 4.70 3.95 -18.52
C GLU A 149 5.26 3.61 -17.15
N ARG A 150 4.42 3.08 -16.23
CA ARG A 150 4.75 2.76 -14.84
C ARG A 150 5.18 4.00 -14.05
N ARG A 151 4.57 5.17 -14.36
CA ARG A 151 4.70 6.37 -13.54
C ARG A 151 3.56 6.45 -12.55
N LEU A 152 3.88 6.81 -11.31
CA LEU A 152 2.90 6.96 -10.24
C LEU A 152 1.95 8.13 -10.55
N ILE A 153 0.66 7.86 -10.57
CA ILE A 153 -0.39 8.86 -10.81
C ILE A 153 -1.31 9.06 -9.60
N TYR A 154 -1.31 8.09 -8.66
CA TYR A 154 -2.04 8.20 -7.40
C TYR A 154 -1.36 7.36 -6.32
N THR A 155 -1.33 7.88 -5.08
CA THR A 155 -0.97 7.10 -3.89
C THR A 155 -1.82 7.48 -2.69
N GLY A 156 -2.11 6.50 -1.84
CA GLY A 156 -2.84 6.72 -0.59
C GLY A 156 -3.87 5.64 -0.26
N ARG A 157 -5.05 6.07 0.19
CA ARG A 157 -6.16 5.20 0.61
C ARG A 157 -7.10 4.85 -0.54
N ALA A 158 -7.84 3.73 -0.43
CA ALA A 158 -8.95 3.47 -1.34
C ALA A 158 -10.20 4.26 -0.94
N ILE A 159 -10.53 4.25 0.35
CA ILE A 159 -11.70 4.90 0.94
C ILE A 159 -11.34 5.60 2.26
N ASP A 160 -12.17 6.53 2.72
CA ASP A 160 -11.94 7.29 3.96
C ASP A 160 -12.34 6.53 5.24
N GLN A 161 -13.09 5.41 5.14
CA GLN A 161 -13.55 4.61 6.28
C GLN A 161 -13.25 3.11 6.11
N PRO A 162 -11.97 2.68 6.02
CA PRO A 162 -11.64 1.30 5.67
C PRO A 162 -12.03 0.25 6.73
N ARG A 163 -12.24 0.62 7.99
CA ARG A 163 -12.75 -0.30 9.02
C ARG A 163 -14.26 -0.52 8.96
N GLN A 164 -14.97 0.39 8.32
CA GLN A 164 -16.43 0.41 8.18
C GLN A 164 -16.76 0.92 6.78
N SER A 165 -16.44 0.12 5.77
CA SER A 165 -16.52 0.52 4.36
C SER A 165 -17.92 0.96 3.93
N GLU A 166 -18.95 0.46 4.61
CA GLU A 166 -20.35 0.88 4.40
C GLU A 166 -20.62 2.34 4.82
N LYS A 167 -19.71 2.94 5.60
CA LYS A 167 -19.78 4.36 6.02
C LYS A 167 -18.88 5.27 5.21
N ALA A 168 -18.18 4.73 4.22
CA ALA A 168 -17.29 5.52 3.38
C ALA A 168 -18.05 6.63 2.65
N LYS A 169 -17.49 7.84 2.71
CA LYS A 169 -17.99 9.02 2.02
C LYS A 169 -17.18 9.35 0.76
N THR A 170 -15.92 8.92 0.72
CA THR A 170 -15.04 9.11 -0.43
C THR A 170 -14.47 7.78 -0.87
N HIS A 171 -14.43 7.58 -2.19
CA HIS A 171 -13.83 6.44 -2.87
C HIS A 171 -12.66 6.96 -3.72
N ASP A 172 -11.57 7.31 -3.03
CA ASP A 172 -10.46 8.06 -3.63
C ASP A 172 -9.74 7.27 -4.74
N LEU A 173 -9.54 5.96 -4.55
CA LEU A 173 -8.97 5.07 -5.57
C LEU A 173 -9.86 4.99 -6.81
N ASN A 174 -11.18 4.80 -6.63
CA ASN A 174 -12.12 4.73 -7.74
C ASN A 174 -12.11 6.01 -8.56
N ARG A 175 -12.15 7.18 -7.88
CA ARG A 175 -12.07 8.48 -8.54
C ARG A 175 -10.77 8.62 -9.36
N ALA A 176 -9.63 8.29 -8.79
CA ALA A 176 -8.35 8.39 -9.48
C ALA A 176 -8.30 7.51 -10.75
N LEU A 177 -8.81 6.28 -10.66
CA LEU A 177 -8.91 5.37 -11.80
C LEU A 177 -9.88 5.88 -12.87
N GLU A 178 -11.06 6.38 -12.49
CA GLU A 178 -12.06 6.95 -13.41
C GLU A 178 -11.51 8.16 -14.15
N GLU A 179 -10.88 9.09 -13.44
CA GLU A 179 -10.30 10.30 -14.02
C GLU A 179 -9.20 9.93 -15.04
N HIS A 180 -8.28 9.03 -14.65
CA HIS A 180 -7.19 8.60 -15.54
C HIS A 180 -7.70 7.87 -16.79
N LEU A 181 -8.60 6.90 -16.61
CA LEU A 181 -9.17 6.14 -17.75
C LEU A 181 -10.00 7.03 -18.69
N ALA A 182 -10.56 8.13 -18.19
CA ALA A 182 -11.23 9.15 -18.98
C ALA A 182 -10.25 10.12 -19.67
N GLY A 183 -8.94 9.92 -19.57
CA GLY A 183 -7.92 10.81 -20.12
C GLY A 183 -7.79 12.15 -19.39
N LYS A 184 -8.30 12.23 -18.15
CA LYS A 184 -8.23 13.44 -17.29
C LYS A 184 -7.08 13.35 -16.31
N PRO A 185 -6.52 14.48 -15.88
CA PRO A 185 -5.60 14.52 -14.75
C PRO A 185 -6.28 14.00 -13.47
N VAL A 186 -5.54 13.27 -12.64
CA VAL A 186 -6.01 12.88 -11.31
C VAL A 186 -6.08 14.13 -10.42
N THR A 187 -7.27 14.52 -10.01
CA THR A 187 -7.51 15.80 -9.30
C THR A 187 -6.95 15.80 -7.88
N VAL A 188 -6.95 14.65 -7.21
CA VAL A 188 -6.35 14.46 -5.88
C VAL A 188 -5.40 13.27 -5.96
N PRO A 189 -4.14 13.51 -6.39
CA PRO A 189 -3.20 12.42 -6.66
C PRO A 189 -2.58 11.79 -5.41
N VAL A 190 -2.67 12.46 -4.26
CA VAL A 190 -2.14 11.98 -2.98
C VAL A 190 -3.20 12.08 -1.90
N THR A 191 -3.41 11.01 -1.16
CA THR A 191 -4.21 10.99 0.06
C THR A 191 -3.46 10.25 1.16
N ASN A 192 -3.72 10.58 2.43
CA ASN A 192 -3.09 9.85 3.54
C ASN A 192 -3.61 8.41 3.59
N PRO A 193 -2.74 7.39 3.54
CA PRO A 193 -3.17 6.01 3.71
C PRO A 193 -3.69 5.79 5.14
N ILE A 194 -4.86 5.15 5.25
CA ILE A 194 -5.50 4.86 6.54
C ILE A 194 -5.38 3.36 6.81
N GLY A 195 -4.61 3.00 7.84
CA GLY A 195 -4.36 1.59 8.15
C GLY A 195 -3.42 1.39 9.33
N CYS A 196 -3.12 0.13 9.62
CA CYS A 196 -2.04 -0.23 10.54
C CYS A 196 -0.68 0.05 9.90
N ASN A 197 0.34 0.31 10.71
CA ASN A 197 1.72 0.40 10.20
C ASN A 197 2.14 -0.94 9.59
N VAL A 198 2.95 -0.91 8.54
CA VAL A 198 3.68 -2.10 8.07
C VAL A 198 4.49 -2.66 9.24
N LYS A 199 4.47 -3.98 9.41
CA LYS A 199 5.18 -4.67 10.49
C LYS A 199 6.59 -5.02 10.04
N TRP A 200 7.54 -4.17 10.42
CA TRP A 200 8.94 -4.32 10.03
C TRP A 200 9.64 -5.37 10.89
N GLU A 201 10.45 -6.21 10.25
CA GLU A 201 11.24 -7.24 10.94
C GLU A 201 12.17 -6.62 11.99
N GLY A 202 12.19 -7.19 13.19
CA GLY A 202 13.02 -6.71 14.29
C GLY A 202 12.63 -5.34 14.84
N ARG A 203 11.42 -4.85 14.54
CA ARG A 203 10.89 -3.57 15.03
C ARG A 203 9.62 -3.77 15.84
N ASP A 204 9.32 -2.77 16.69
CA ASP A 204 8.03 -2.71 17.37
C ASP A 204 6.87 -2.62 16.38
N ALA A 205 5.71 -3.21 16.74
CA ALA A 205 4.53 -3.25 15.89
C ALA A 205 3.99 -1.86 15.48
N HIS A 206 4.36 -0.81 16.20
CA HIS A 206 3.97 0.57 15.95
C HIS A 206 5.10 1.42 15.36
N TRP A 207 6.26 0.81 15.12
CA TRP A 207 7.40 1.53 14.57
C TRP A 207 7.09 2.08 13.17
N MET A 208 7.58 3.28 12.91
CA MET A 208 7.59 3.90 11.58
C MET A 208 8.97 4.53 11.33
N PRO A 209 9.43 4.56 10.08
CA PRO A 209 10.62 5.32 9.71
C PRO A 209 10.48 6.79 10.10
N ALA A 210 11.57 7.40 10.58
CA ALA A 210 11.55 8.83 10.92
C ALA A 210 11.28 9.72 9.70
N GLU A 211 11.67 9.25 8.53
CA GLU A 211 11.50 9.90 7.24
C GLU A 211 10.05 9.89 6.75
N ALA A 212 9.18 9.10 7.41
CA ALA A 212 7.76 8.97 7.06
C ALA A 212 6.90 10.15 7.57
N CYS A 213 7.50 11.17 8.20
CA CYS A 213 6.79 12.32 8.75
C CYS A 213 6.05 13.17 7.72
N ASP A 214 6.35 13.03 6.45
CA ASP A 214 5.78 13.80 5.35
C ASP A 214 4.38 13.35 4.90
N LEU A 215 3.88 12.22 5.45
CA LEU A 215 2.55 11.68 5.14
C LEU A 215 1.62 11.50 6.38
N VAL A 216 1.93 12.16 7.50
CA VAL A 216 1.14 12.00 8.75
C VAL A 216 0.44 13.29 9.12
#